data_5f866a0fff2cfc3d6018d5ea8c5527dc
#
_entry.id   5f866a0fff2cfc3d6018d5ea8c5527dc
#
_cell.length_a   1.000
_cell.length_b   1.000
_cell.length_c   1.000
_cell.angle_alpha   90.00
_cell.angle_beta   90.00
_cell.angle_gamma   90.00
#
_symmetry.space_group_name_H-M   'P 1'
#
loop_
_entity.id
_entity.type
_entity.pdbx_description
1 polymer ?
#
loop_
_entity_poly.entity_id
_entity_poly.type
_entity_poly.pdbx_seq_one_letter_code
_entity_poly.pdbx_strand_id
1 'polypeptide(L)'
;MVKGVIFDFNGTLFYDTPQQEKAWREFAWQNFRRDISDQEFKELIHGRNANFTLEYLAGRNLSKAEVDAYVKAKETVYIDICEKDPQNTHLNSGAERLLDELKERSLPLAIATAAPKINIDYYIKKFNLERWFSLDKIIYNDGTIKGKPAPDFYLKAAQALQLDAKDCLVFEDAISGIQAAYNANIGKNSRYYYH
;
A
#
# COMPACT_ATOMS: atom_id res chain seq x y z
N MET A 1 9.12 -18.77 16.51
CA MET A 1 8.57 -19.37 15.26
C MET A 1 7.53 -18.40 14.73
N VAL A 2 7.52 -18.12 13.42
CA VAL A 2 6.50 -17.26 12.79
C VAL A 2 5.13 -17.93 12.90
N LYS A 3 4.13 -17.17 13.36
CA LYS A 3 2.75 -17.65 13.55
C LYS A 3 1.75 -16.99 12.60
N GLY A 4 2.12 -15.88 11.95
CA GLY A 4 1.31 -15.20 10.95
C GLY A 4 2.16 -14.32 10.05
N VAL A 5 1.61 -13.98 8.87
CA VAL A 5 2.31 -13.19 7.86
C VAL A 5 1.49 -11.99 7.46
N ILE A 6 2.14 -10.83 7.40
CA ILE A 6 1.54 -9.56 7.02
C ILE A 6 2.25 -9.06 5.76
N PHE A 7 1.49 -8.69 4.76
CA PHE A 7 2.01 -8.15 3.51
C PHE A 7 1.68 -6.66 3.39
N ASP A 8 2.66 -5.85 3.04
CA ASP A 8 2.33 -4.64 2.32
C ASP A 8 1.76 -5.00 0.93
N PHE A 9 1.11 -4.05 0.25
CA PHE A 9 0.46 -4.35 -1.02
C PHE A 9 1.18 -3.73 -2.21
N ASN A 10 1.25 -2.40 -2.28
CA ASN A 10 1.84 -1.67 -3.40
C ASN A 10 3.37 -1.72 -3.36
N GLY A 11 4.00 -2.22 -4.42
CA GLY A 11 5.44 -2.52 -4.45
C GLY A 11 5.78 -3.94 -3.99
N THR A 12 5.01 -4.50 -3.06
CA THR A 12 5.24 -5.84 -2.48
C THR A 12 4.44 -6.94 -3.17
N LEU A 13 3.12 -6.96 -3.05
CA LEU A 13 2.25 -7.94 -3.73
C LEU A 13 1.93 -7.53 -5.17
N PHE A 14 1.87 -6.25 -5.43
CA PHE A 14 1.60 -5.66 -6.74
C PHE A 14 2.60 -4.54 -7.03
N TYR A 15 3.41 -4.71 -8.08
CA TYR A 15 4.34 -3.68 -8.53
C TYR A 15 3.61 -2.67 -9.43
N ASP A 16 3.21 -1.56 -8.85
CA ASP A 16 2.37 -0.54 -9.49
C ASP A 16 3.04 0.84 -9.63
N THR A 17 4.33 0.96 -9.33
CA THR A 17 5.06 2.24 -9.41
C THR A 17 4.87 2.96 -10.75
N PRO A 18 4.94 2.30 -11.94
CA PRO A 18 4.71 2.98 -13.21
C PRO A 18 3.29 3.52 -13.36
N GLN A 19 2.28 2.77 -12.89
CA GLN A 19 0.88 3.18 -12.93
C GLN A 19 0.62 4.36 -11.99
N GLN A 20 1.23 4.35 -10.79
CA GLN A 20 1.15 5.46 -9.84
C GLN A 20 1.78 6.74 -10.40
N GLU A 21 2.97 6.62 -11.00
CA GLU A 21 3.63 7.76 -11.65
C GLU A 21 2.77 8.37 -12.75
N LYS A 22 2.27 7.53 -13.66
CA LYS A 22 1.39 7.97 -14.74
C LYS A 22 0.12 8.63 -14.19
N ALA A 23 -0.47 8.07 -13.14
CA ALA A 23 -1.67 8.62 -12.52
C ALA A 23 -1.42 10.00 -11.89
N TRP A 24 -0.30 10.21 -11.21
CA TRP A 24 0.05 11.52 -10.66
C TRP A 24 0.29 12.55 -11.74
N ARG A 25 0.97 12.21 -12.85
CA ARG A 25 1.21 13.12 -13.98
C ARG A 25 -0.11 13.52 -14.66
N GLU A 26 -0.95 12.53 -14.96
CA GLU A 26 -2.24 12.77 -15.60
C GLU A 26 -3.18 13.58 -14.68
N PHE A 27 -3.26 13.24 -13.41
CA PHE A 27 -4.03 13.97 -12.42
C PHE A 27 -3.56 15.43 -12.27
N ALA A 28 -2.25 15.68 -12.20
CA ALA A 28 -1.68 17.02 -12.09
C ALA A 28 -2.00 17.86 -13.32
N TRP A 29 -1.92 17.29 -14.51
CA TRP A 29 -2.31 17.98 -15.74
C TRP A 29 -3.81 18.30 -15.79
N GLN A 30 -4.66 17.34 -15.44
CA GLN A 30 -6.10 17.53 -15.48
C GLN A 30 -6.58 18.59 -14.51
N ASN A 31 -6.06 18.62 -13.28
CA ASN A 31 -6.57 19.47 -12.20
C ASN A 31 -5.81 20.78 -12.02
N PHE A 32 -4.52 20.82 -12.33
CA PHE A 32 -3.66 21.98 -12.07
C PHE A 32 -2.98 22.52 -13.33
N ARG A 33 -3.16 21.87 -14.50
CA ARG A 33 -2.44 22.21 -15.76
C ARG A 33 -0.93 22.22 -15.57
N ARG A 34 -0.43 21.30 -14.77
CA ARG A 34 0.97 21.21 -14.37
C ARG A 34 1.59 19.91 -14.85
N ASP A 35 2.69 20.05 -15.60
CA ASP A 35 3.57 18.92 -15.92
C ASP A 35 4.51 18.64 -14.74
N ILE A 36 4.81 17.36 -14.51
CA ILE A 36 5.73 16.91 -13.47
C ILE A 36 6.95 16.31 -14.17
N SER A 37 8.15 16.85 -13.92
CA SER A 37 9.40 16.27 -14.41
C SER A 37 9.77 14.98 -13.66
N ASP A 38 10.67 14.17 -14.22
CA ASP A 38 11.14 12.93 -13.58
C ASP A 38 11.85 13.21 -12.26
N GLN A 39 12.63 14.29 -12.21
CA GLN A 39 13.29 14.72 -10.97
C GLN A 39 12.28 15.15 -9.91
N GLU A 40 11.31 15.97 -10.30
CA GLU A 40 10.24 16.43 -9.41
C GLU A 40 9.41 15.26 -8.87
N PHE A 41 9.06 14.30 -9.73
CA PHE A 41 8.35 13.10 -9.30
C PHE A 41 9.15 12.35 -8.23
N LYS A 42 10.42 12.09 -8.49
CA LYS A 42 11.29 11.33 -7.59
C LYS A 42 11.50 12.01 -6.24
N GLU A 43 11.67 13.34 -6.22
CA GLU A 43 12.05 14.08 -5.01
C GLU A 43 10.84 14.50 -4.17
N LEU A 44 9.73 14.84 -4.82
CA LEU A 44 8.61 15.55 -4.18
C LEU A 44 7.27 14.79 -4.19
N ILE A 45 7.17 13.70 -4.95
CA ILE A 45 5.91 12.96 -5.10
C ILE A 45 6.06 11.50 -4.68
N HIS A 46 7.06 10.82 -5.24
CA HIS A 46 7.26 9.39 -4.95
C HIS A 46 7.53 9.15 -3.46
N GLY A 47 6.73 8.26 -2.86
CA GLY A 47 6.85 7.90 -1.44
C GLY A 47 6.39 8.98 -0.46
N ARG A 48 5.82 10.08 -0.93
CA ARG A 48 5.23 11.13 -0.07
C ARG A 48 3.76 10.82 0.24
N ASN A 49 3.27 11.39 1.34
CA ASN A 49 1.85 11.30 1.63
C ASN A 49 1.03 12.19 0.68
N ALA A 50 -0.21 11.76 0.40
CA ALA A 50 -1.06 12.44 -0.58
C ALA A 50 -1.32 13.91 -0.23
N ASN A 51 -1.49 14.27 1.05
CA ASN A 51 -1.70 15.65 1.48
C ASN A 51 -0.56 16.56 1.01
N PHE A 52 0.68 16.19 1.36
CA PHE A 52 1.86 16.95 0.96
C PHE A 52 1.92 17.11 -0.56
N THR A 53 1.74 16.01 -1.30
CA THR A 53 1.81 16.05 -2.77
C THR A 53 0.72 16.94 -3.37
N LEU A 54 -0.52 16.84 -2.85
CA LEU A 54 -1.64 17.64 -3.36
C LEU A 54 -1.46 19.13 -3.07
N GLU A 55 -1.03 19.50 -1.87
CA GLU A 55 -0.75 20.91 -1.52
C GLU A 55 0.42 21.47 -2.33
N TYR A 56 1.47 20.67 -2.55
CA TYR A 56 2.57 21.01 -3.43
C TYR A 56 2.10 21.28 -4.87
N LEU A 57 1.28 20.40 -5.45
CA LEU A 57 0.75 20.55 -6.79
C LEU A 57 -0.21 21.75 -6.90
N ALA A 58 -1.04 21.98 -5.88
CA ALA A 58 -1.98 23.10 -5.82
C ALA A 58 -1.30 24.44 -5.55
N GLY A 59 -0.06 24.46 -5.02
CA GLY A 59 0.66 25.67 -4.61
C GLY A 59 0.03 26.39 -3.42
N ARG A 60 -0.82 25.72 -2.64
CA ARG A 60 -1.51 26.26 -1.46
C ARG A 60 -1.94 25.16 -0.51
N ASN A 61 -2.25 25.54 0.72
CA ASN A 61 -2.89 24.64 1.67
C ASN A 61 -4.29 24.24 1.18
N LEU A 62 -4.68 23.01 1.45
CA LEU A 62 -5.97 22.45 1.09
C LEU A 62 -6.79 22.14 2.34
N SER A 63 -8.08 22.36 2.26
CA SER A 63 -9.02 21.85 3.26
C SER A 63 -9.10 20.32 3.20
N LYS A 64 -9.51 19.69 4.31
CA LYS A 64 -9.70 18.23 4.33
C LYS A 64 -10.64 17.75 3.22
N ALA A 65 -11.73 18.47 2.95
CA ALA A 65 -12.68 18.12 1.91
C ALA A 65 -12.07 18.17 0.50
N GLU A 66 -11.21 19.17 0.22
CA GLU A 66 -10.48 19.25 -1.04
C GLU A 66 -9.47 18.09 -1.19
N VAL A 67 -8.74 17.78 -0.13
CA VAL A 67 -7.82 16.64 -0.12
C VAL A 67 -8.56 15.34 -0.40
N ASP A 68 -9.66 15.08 0.31
CA ASP A 68 -10.46 13.87 0.13
C ASP A 68 -11.01 13.76 -1.31
N ALA A 69 -11.44 14.89 -1.89
CA ALA A 69 -11.91 14.95 -3.28
C ALA A 69 -10.77 14.70 -4.30
N TYR A 70 -9.61 15.31 -4.10
CA TYR A 70 -8.45 15.11 -4.98
C TYR A 70 -7.86 13.71 -4.88
N VAL A 71 -7.78 13.15 -3.68
CA VAL A 71 -7.38 11.74 -3.49
C VAL A 71 -8.30 10.84 -4.29
N LYS A 72 -9.63 11.00 -4.15
CA LYS A 72 -10.60 10.20 -4.91
C LYS A 72 -10.42 10.36 -6.41
N ALA A 73 -10.22 11.59 -6.90
CA ALA A 73 -10.02 11.87 -8.33
C ALA A 73 -8.73 11.21 -8.84
N LYS A 74 -7.61 11.35 -8.12
CA LYS A 74 -6.34 10.73 -8.46
C LYS A 74 -6.42 9.21 -8.49
N GLU A 75 -7.06 8.60 -7.50
CA GLU A 75 -7.19 7.14 -7.48
C GLU A 75 -8.15 6.62 -8.55
N THR A 76 -9.12 7.42 -8.97
CA THR A 76 -9.96 7.08 -10.15
C THR A 76 -9.10 7.03 -11.43
N VAL A 77 -8.22 8.01 -11.64
CA VAL A 77 -7.26 7.99 -12.77
C VAL A 77 -6.34 6.78 -12.69
N TYR A 78 -5.83 6.46 -11.49
CA TYR A 78 -4.96 5.30 -11.28
C TYR A 78 -5.67 3.98 -11.63
N ILE A 79 -6.89 3.78 -11.17
CA ILE A 79 -7.68 2.58 -11.47
C ILE A 79 -7.95 2.46 -12.98
N ASP A 80 -8.30 3.57 -13.65
CA ASP A 80 -8.51 3.60 -15.08
C ASP A 80 -7.24 3.22 -15.87
N ILE A 81 -6.07 3.68 -15.42
CA ILE A 81 -4.79 3.28 -16.00
C ILE A 81 -4.54 1.78 -15.81
N CYS A 82 -4.77 1.25 -14.61
CA CYS A 82 -4.63 -0.18 -14.34
C CYS A 82 -5.57 -1.03 -15.22
N GLU A 83 -6.82 -0.62 -15.38
CA GLU A 83 -7.79 -1.34 -16.22
C GLU A 83 -7.43 -1.33 -17.71
N LYS A 84 -6.78 -0.27 -18.18
CA LYS A 84 -6.29 -0.16 -19.57
C LYS A 84 -4.99 -0.92 -19.82
N ASP A 85 -4.31 -1.37 -18.77
CA ASP A 85 -3.04 -2.10 -18.85
C ASP A 85 -3.10 -3.44 -18.09
N PRO A 86 -3.93 -4.40 -18.54
CA PRO A 86 -4.09 -5.68 -17.84
C PRO A 86 -2.81 -6.52 -17.83
N GLN A 87 -1.89 -6.29 -18.79
CA GLN A 87 -0.63 -7.03 -18.88
C GLN A 87 0.33 -6.70 -17.75
N ASN A 88 0.27 -5.47 -17.21
CA ASN A 88 1.08 -5.02 -16.08
C ASN A 88 0.25 -4.88 -14.79
N THR A 89 -1.03 -5.26 -14.81
CA THR A 89 -1.91 -5.20 -13.63
C THR A 89 -2.22 -6.62 -13.15
N HIS A 90 -1.23 -7.22 -12.51
CA HIS A 90 -1.28 -8.56 -11.92
C HIS A 90 -0.41 -8.61 -10.65
N LEU A 91 -0.64 -9.59 -9.80
CA LEU A 91 0.22 -9.82 -8.64
C LEU A 91 1.65 -10.16 -9.10
N ASN A 92 2.63 -9.78 -8.30
CA ASN A 92 4.04 -10.04 -8.55
C ASN A 92 4.30 -11.54 -8.78
N SER A 93 5.28 -11.84 -9.64
CA SER A 93 5.67 -13.22 -9.94
C SER A 93 5.95 -14.01 -8.65
N GLY A 94 5.28 -15.16 -8.52
CA GLY A 94 5.40 -16.04 -7.35
C GLY A 94 4.54 -15.64 -6.15
N ALA A 95 3.88 -14.47 -6.15
CA ALA A 95 3.04 -14.04 -5.02
C ALA A 95 1.88 -15.01 -4.79
N GLU A 96 1.13 -15.37 -5.84
CA GLU A 96 0.02 -16.32 -5.71
C GLU A 96 0.49 -17.67 -5.15
N ARG A 97 1.60 -18.22 -5.67
CA ARG A 97 2.16 -19.47 -5.17
C ARG A 97 2.54 -19.37 -3.70
N LEU A 98 3.20 -18.28 -3.30
CA LEU A 98 3.55 -18.06 -1.89
C LEU A 98 2.31 -18.00 -1.01
N LEU A 99 1.29 -17.24 -1.44
CA LEU A 99 0.03 -17.10 -0.69
C LEU A 99 -0.70 -18.44 -0.56
N ASP A 100 -0.72 -19.27 -1.63
CA ASP A 100 -1.29 -20.62 -1.60
C ASP A 100 -0.53 -21.52 -0.62
N GLU A 101 0.81 -21.54 -0.68
CA GLU A 101 1.64 -22.34 0.24
C GLU A 101 1.45 -21.94 1.72
N LEU A 102 1.34 -20.63 2.00
CA LEU A 102 1.10 -20.14 3.37
C LEU A 102 -0.28 -20.52 3.85
N LYS A 103 -1.29 -20.46 2.98
CA LYS A 103 -2.66 -20.87 3.30
C LYS A 103 -2.77 -22.38 3.55
N GLU A 104 -2.11 -23.21 2.73
CA GLU A 104 -2.03 -24.66 2.92
C GLU A 104 -1.40 -25.01 4.27
N ARG A 105 -0.43 -24.23 4.74
CA ARG A 105 0.17 -24.36 6.07
C ARG A 105 -0.69 -23.78 7.19
N SER A 106 -1.90 -23.32 6.88
CA SER A 106 -2.83 -22.69 7.84
C SER A 106 -2.24 -21.49 8.58
N LEU A 107 -1.29 -20.78 7.96
CA LEU A 107 -0.76 -19.55 8.53
C LEU A 107 -1.75 -18.39 8.31
N PRO A 108 -2.15 -17.68 9.36
CA PRO A 108 -2.99 -16.49 9.22
C PRO A 108 -2.28 -15.40 8.40
N LEU A 109 -3.01 -14.80 7.45
CA LEU A 109 -2.50 -13.78 6.53
C LEU A 109 -3.25 -12.46 6.72
N ALA A 110 -2.54 -11.35 6.64
CA ALA A 110 -3.10 -10.00 6.61
C ALA A 110 -2.42 -9.13 5.56
N ILE A 111 -3.13 -8.09 5.14
CA ILE A 111 -2.57 -6.98 4.36
C ILE A 111 -2.50 -5.75 5.26
N ALA A 112 -1.40 -4.96 5.16
CA ALA A 112 -1.20 -3.69 5.85
C ALA A 112 -0.66 -2.64 4.87
N THR A 113 -1.56 -1.88 4.24
CA THR A 113 -1.23 -0.95 3.17
C THR A 113 -1.64 0.50 3.48
N ALA A 114 -0.86 1.46 2.98
CA ALA A 114 -1.21 2.87 3.01
C ALA A 114 -2.22 3.30 1.92
N ALA A 115 -2.65 2.39 1.05
CA ALA A 115 -3.64 2.65 0.03
C ALA A 115 -5.01 3.02 0.63
N PRO A 116 -5.77 3.95 0.04
CA PRO A 116 -7.09 4.30 0.49
C PRO A 116 -8.14 3.23 0.12
N LYS A 117 -9.31 3.30 0.76
CA LYS A 117 -10.39 2.32 0.58
C LYS A 117 -10.77 2.09 -0.89
N ILE A 118 -10.82 3.11 -1.71
CA ILE A 118 -11.18 2.99 -3.13
C ILE A 118 -10.25 2.01 -3.87
N ASN A 119 -8.95 2.04 -3.57
CA ASN A 119 -7.98 1.12 -4.16
C ASN A 119 -8.15 -0.29 -3.61
N ILE A 120 -8.45 -0.43 -2.32
CA ILE A 120 -8.69 -1.74 -1.71
C ILE A 120 -9.91 -2.42 -2.32
N ASP A 121 -11.00 -1.69 -2.50
CA ASP A 121 -12.21 -2.22 -3.14
C ASP A 121 -11.94 -2.68 -4.59
N TYR A 122 -11.04 -1.99 -5.29
CA TYR A 122 -10.55 -2.39 -6.61
C TYR A 122 -9.65 -3.63 -6.53
N TYR A 123 -8.65 -3.65 -5.65
CA TYR A 123 -7.69 -4.76 -5.54
C TYR A 123 -8.36 -6.07 -5.13
N ILE A 124 -9.32 -6.04 -4.20
CA ILE A 124 -10.07 -7.22 -3.78
C ILE A 124 -10.69 -7.91 -4.99
N LYS A 125 -11.33 -7.15 -5.87
CA LYS A 125 -12.00 -7.67 -7.07
C LYS A 125 -11.00 -8.06 -8.16
N LYS A 126 -10.05 -7.17 -8.44
CA LYS A 126 -9.09 -7.34 -9.53
C LYS A 126 -8.20 -8.55 -9.35
N PHE A 127 -7.72 -8.77 -8.14
CA PHE A 127 -6.78 -9.84 -7.80
C PHE A 127 -7.43 -11.00 -7.05
N ASN A 128 -8.76 -10.99 -6.87
CA ASN A 128 -9.50 -12.02 -6.13
C ASN A 128 -8.87 -12.31 -4.74
N LEU A 129 -8.58 -11.24 -3.98
CA LEU A 129 -7.82 -11.33 -2.73
C LEU A 129 -8.54 -12.15 -1.65
N GLU A 130 -9.87 -12.30 -1.73
CA GLU A 130 -10.67 -13.13 -0.81
C GLU A 130 -10.27 -14.62 -0.88
N ARG A 131 -9.55 -15.03 -1.92
CA ARG A 131 -8.95 -16.36 -2.01
C ARG A 131 -8.01 -16.63 -0.84
N TRP A 132 -7.29 -15.61 -0.36
CA TRP A 132 -6.24 -15.75 0.65
C TRP A 132 -6.50 -14.95 1.92
N PHE A 133 -7.19 -13.82 1.82
CA PHE A 133 -7.38 -12.87 2.91
C PHE A 133 -8.86 -12.72 3.26
N SER A 134 -9.19 -12.81 4.55
CA SER A 134 -10.49 -12.33 5.03
C SER A 134 -10.51 -10.80 5.02
N LEU A 135 -11.62 -10.18 4.67
CA LEU A 135 -11.73 -8.72 4.51
C LEU A 135 -11.37 -7.94 5.79
N ASP A 136 -11.69 -8.51 6.95
CA ASP A 136 -11.34 -7.95 8.26
C ASP A 136 -9.84 -8.01 8.60
N LYS A 137 -9.04 -8.69 7.78
CA LYS A 137 -7.57 -8.78 7.86
C LYS A 137 -6.87 -7.83 6.86
N ILE A 138 -7.61 -7.03 6.11
CA ILE A 138 -7.06 -6.03 5.20
C ILE A 138 -7.09 -4.67 5.90
N ILE A 139 -5.94 -4.26 6.42
CA ILE A 139 -5.74 -2.95 7.06
C ILE A 139 -5.30 -1.97 6.00
N TYR A 140 -6.08 -0.92 5.81
CA TYR A 140 -5.86 0.11 4.81
C TYR A 140 -5.95 1.52 5.42
N ASN A 141 -5.60 2.53 4.65
CA ASN A 141 -5.68 3.92 5.10
C ASN A 141 -7.14 4.41 5.10
N ASP A 142 -7.74 4.45 6.28
CA ASP A 142 -9.08 4.98 6.55
C ASP A 142 -9.06 6.46 7.00
N GLY A 143 -7.89 7.09 6.99
CA GLY A 143 -7.67 8.45 7.46
C GLY A 143 -7.46 8.57 8.97
N THR A 144 -7.55 7.48 9.74
CA THR A 144 -7.34 7.47 11.21
C THR A 144 -6.00 6.85 11.62
N ILE A 145 -5.37 6.08 10.72
CA ILE A 145 -4.12 5.37 10.97
C ILE A 145 -2.94 6.28 10.64
N LYS A 146 -1.97 6.38 11.55
CA LYS A 146 -0.73 7.09 11.27
C LYS A 146 0.05 6.40 10.17
N GLY A 147 0.50 7.18 9.18
CA GLY A 147 1.29 6.66 8.05
C GLY A 147 2.64 6.09 8.47
N LYS A 148 3.14 5.12 7.69
CA LYS A 148 4.52 4.62 7.79
C LYS A 148 5.51 5.82 7.74
N PRO A 149 6.52 5.91 8.60
CA PRO A 149 7.12 4.87 9.43
C PRO A 149 6.50 4.65 10.83
N ALA A 150 5.31 5.22 11.14
CA ALA A 150 4.61 4.87 12.36
C ALA A 150 4.20 3.38 12.34
N PRO A 151 4.20 2.68 13.51
CA PRO A 151 3.97 1.23 13.57
C PRO A 151 2.52 0.82 13.38
N ASP A 152 1.61 1.77 13.31
CA ASP A 152 0.16 1.61 13.50
C ASP A 152 -0.45 0.60 12.54
N PHE A 153 -0.08 0.61 11.25
CA PHE A 153 -0.57 -0.36 10.25
C PHE A 153 -0.24 -1.80 10.63
N TYR A 154 1.01 -2.06 11.01
CA TYR A 154 1.46 -3.40 11.36
C TYR A 154 0.94 -3.88 12.71
N LEU A 155 0.82 -2.98 13.70
CA LEU A 155 0.19 -3.30 14.98
C LEU A 155 -1.29 -3.67 14.80
N LYS A 156 -2.04 -2.91 13.99
CA LYS A 156 -3.44 -3.24 13.68
C LYS A 156 -3.56 -4.56 12.93
N ALA A 157 -2.65 -4.85 11.99
CA ALA A 157 -2.65 -6.11 11.25
C ALA A 157 -2.36 -7.30 12.18
N ALA A 158 -1.36 -7.20 13.06
CA ALA A 158 -1.08 -8.23 14.06
C ALA A 158 -2.28 -8.45 15.00
N GLN A 159 -2.92 -7.36 15.46
CA GLN A 159 -4.14 -7.44 16.26
C GLN A 159 -5.28 -8.12 15.50
N ALA A 160 -5.48 -7.81 14.21
CA ALA A 160 -6.47 -8.45 13.38
C ALA A 160 -6.21 -9.95 13.22
N LEU A 161 -4.96 -10.38 13.18
CA LEU A 161 -4.56 -11.79 13.20
C LEU A 161 -4.68 -12.44 14.59
N GLN A 162 -4.98 -11.67 15.65
CA GLN A 162 -4.98 -12.10 17.05
C GLN A 162 -3.60 -12.65 17.50
N LEU A 163 -2.53 -12.01 17.03
CA LEU A 163 -1.15 -12.40 17.30
C LEU A 163 -0.36 -11.24 17.92
N ASP A 164 0.67 -11.59 18.69
CA ASP A 164 1.70 -10.63 19.07
C ASP A 164 2.52 -10.24 17.84
N ALA A 165 2.84 -8.95 17.70
CA ALA A 165 3.65 -8.43 16.59
C ALA A 165 5.00 -9.18 16.44
N LYS A 166 5.64 -9.56 17.56
CA LYS A 166 6.90 -10.34 17.58
C LYS A 166 6.81 -11.72 16.94
N ASP A 167 5.60 -12.28 16.82
CA ASP A 167 5.33 -13.60 16.23
C ASP A 167 4.92 -13.51 14.75
N CYS A 168 4.82 -12.29 14.20
CA CYS A 168 4.50 -12.03 12.80
C CYS A 168 5.77 -11.87 11.95
N LEU A 169 5.64 -12.18 10.65
CA LEU A 169 6.59 -11.82 9.59
C LEU A 169 5.94 -10.75 8.72
N VAL A 170 6.72 -9.78 8.25
CA VAL A 170 6.28 -8.75 7.29
C VAL A 170 7.06 -8.88 6.00
N PHE A 171 6.36 -8.77 4.86
CA PHE A 171 6.93 -8.50 3.54
C PHE A 171 6.67 -7.04 3.19
N GLU A 172 7.72 -6.32 2.81
CA GLU A 172 7.70 -4.87 2.59
C GLU A 172 8.86 -4.47 1.67
N ASP A 173 8.62 -3.55 0.74
CA ASP A 173 9.63 -3.06 -0.23
C ASP A 173 10.16 -1.66 0.12
N ALA A 174 9.37 -0.85 0.83
CA ALA A 174 9.71 0.55 1.11
C ALA A 174 10.46 0.72 2.44
N ILE A 175 11.47 1.59 2.46
CA ILE A 175 12.26 1.90 3.67
C ILE A 175 11.36 2.36 4.82
N SER A 176 10.35 3.21 4.54
CA SER A 176 9.40 3.68 5.56
C SER A 176 8.56 2.56 6.15
N GLY A 177 8.20 1.56 5.34
CA GLY A 177 7.46 0.40 5.79
C GLY A 177 8.33 -0.58 6.58
N ILE A 178 9.59 -0.81 6.17
CA ILE A 178 10.56 -1.59 6.95
C ILE A 178 10.77 -0.93 8.33
N GLN A 179 10.91 0.39 8.38
CA GLN A 179 11.01 1.11 9.63
C GLN A 179 9.75 1.00 10.48
N ALA A 180 8.56 1.01 9.86
CA ALA A 180 7.29 0.82 10.57
C ALA A 180 7.20 -0.58 11.19
N ALA A 181 7.61 -1.63 10.46
CA ALA A 181 7.67 -2.99 10.98
C ALA A 181 8.66 -3.12 12.15
N TYR A 182 9.83 -2.49 12.04
CA TYR A 182 10.81 -2.41 13.14
C TYR A 182 10.21 -1.71 14.37
N ASN A 183 9.57 -0.55 14.19
CA ASN A 183 8.93 0.22 15.26
C ASN A 183 7.75 -0.56 15.90
N ALA A 184 7.08 -1.42 15.15
CA ALA A 184 6.03 -2.32 15.64
C ALA A 184 6.59 -3.54 16.39
N ASN A 185 7.91 -3.71 16.47
CA ASN A 185 8.58 -4.90 17.00
C ASN A 185 8.20 -6.20 16.27
N ILE A 186 7.91 -6.13 14.98
CA ILE A 186 7.66 -7.30 14.16
C ILE A 186 8.89 -8.21 14.15
N GLY A 187 8.65 -9.52 14.22
CA GLY A 187 9.68 -10.53 13.95
C GLY A 187 10.84 -10.57 14.93
N LYS A 188 10.75 -9.98 16.14
CA LYS A 188 11.85 -10.07 17.14
C LYS A 188 12.27 -11.50 17.45
N ASN A 189 11.45 -12.48 17.10
CA ASN A 189 11.76 -13.90 17.22
C ASN A 189 12.21 -14.53 15.90
N SER A 190 12.36 -13.75 14.82
CA SER A 190 12.77 -14.21 13.48
C SER A 190 14.06 -13.50 13.06
N ARG A 191 14.98 -14.23 12.44
CA ARG A 191 16.18 -13.62 11.83
C ARG A 191 15.75 -12.97 10.52
N TYR A 192 15.99 -11.66 10.39
CA TYR A 192 15.80 -10.95 9.13
C TYR A 192 16.88 -11.38 8.14
N TYR A 193 16.45 -11.73 6.92
CA TYR A 193 17.37 -11.86 5.78
C TYR A 193 17.11 -10.65 4.87
N TYR A 194 18.09 -9.75 4.81
CA TYR A 194 18.17 -8.72 3.78
C TYR A 194 18.89 -9.35 2.57
N HIS A 195 18.30 -9.26 1.42
CA HIS A 195 18.93 -9.52 0.13
C HIS A 195 18.92 -8.26 -0.71
#